data_a3af42b8050d311a0271ca271d143e18
#
_entry.id   a3af42b8050d311a0271ca271d143e18
#
_cell.length_a   1.000
_cell.length_b   1.000
_cell.length_c   1.000
_cell.angle_alpha   90.00
_cell.angle_beta   90.00
_cell.angle_gamma   90.00
#
_symmetry.space_group_name_H-M   'P 1'
#
loop_
_entity.id
_entity.type
_entity.pdbx_description
1 polymer ?
#
loop_
_entity_poly.entity_id
_entity_poly.type
_entity_poly.pdbx_seq_one_letter_code
_entity_poly.pdbx_strand_id
1 'polypeptide(L)'
;MKINYLKTVGFRKFEKTFETPLYDITEITGGNTKGKTNILYSIIWVFLGTNLTGDEKSCLININCESSYGELHFTDNAGRNHILIRVKDKYNSKNNILKLDGKNVTQMELTSFYKDKKLFLAIINPLYFLSKKPAEQKELVDKYLSDISPKEIFDTLDKTQQKMLLDKYYKQTKKFDELSEKEQAEFINLTMFNIFLDIAYFNLSDEDKKILEGMPRDIPTYNF
;
A
#
# COMPACT_ATOMS: atom_id res chain seq x y z
N MET A 1 10.33 9.50 -2.13
CA MET A 1 10.12 9.50 -3.60
C MET A 1 8.78 10.15 -3.90
N LYS A 2 8.74 11.06 -4.90
CA LYS A 2 7.53 11.77 -5.35
C LYS A 2 7.37 11.57 -6.85
N ILE A 3 6.18 11.19 -7.31
CA ILE A 3 5.87 11.02 -8.74
C ILE A 3 5.29 12.35 -9.24
N ASN A 4 5.85 12.89 -10.32
CA ASN A 4 5.52 14.24 -10.80
C ASN A 4 4.75 14.26 -12.13
N TYR A 5 4.85 13.17 -12.90
CA TYR A 5 4.22 13.08 -14.22
C TYR A 5 4.06 11.63 -14.67
N LEU A 6 2.98 11.38 -15.36
CA LEU A 6 2.67 10.10 -16.01
C LEU A 6 2.30 10.33 -17.47
N LYS A 7 2.90 9.54 -18.36
CA LYS A 7 2.48 9.38 -19.75
C LYS A 7 2.32 7.90 -20.07
N THR A 8 1.27 7.54 -20.80
CA THR A 8 1.02 6.15 -21.19
C THR A 8 0.30 6.09 -22.54
N VAL A 9 0.61 5.05 -23.33
CA VAL A 9 0.00 4.75 -24.63
C VAL A 9 -0.16 3.25 -24.78
N GLY A 10 -1.22 2.81 -25.39
CA GLY A 10 -1.44 1.37 -25.64
C GLY A 10 -1.61 0.55 -24.35
N PHE A 11 -1.97 1.17 -23.23
CA PHE A 11 -2.06 0.52 -21.95
C PHE A 11 -3.51 0.41 -21.47
N ARG A 12 -4.00 -0.81 -21.29
CA ARG A 12 -5.39 -1.10 -20.85
C ARG A 12 -6.43 -0.30 -21.65
N LYS A 13 -7.08 0.68 -21.05
CA LYS A 13 -8.06 1.57 -21.71
C LYS A 13 -7.44 2.75 -22.45
N PHE A 14 -6.16 3.03 -22.23
CA PHE A 14 -5.47 4.12 -22.89
C PHE A 14 -4.90 3.67 -24.23
N GLU A 15 -5.75 3.58 -25.25
CA GLU A 15 -5.34 3.27 -26.62
C GLU A 15 -4.45 4.40 -27.19
N LYS A 16 -4.90 5.64 -27.02
CA LYS A 16 -4.17 6.85 -27.41
C LYS A 16 -3.31 7.35 -26.24
N THR A 17 -2.47 8.31 -26.53
CA THR A 17 -1.67 8.98 -25.50
C THR A 17 -2.56 9.58 -24.43
N PHE A 18 -2.30 9.18 -23.21
CA PHE A 18 -2.78 9.80 -22.00
C PHE A 18 -1.60 10.33 -21.22
N GLU A 19 -1.65 11.58 -20.82
CA GLU A 19 -0.60 12.20 -20.01
C GLU A 19 -1.21 13.16 -18.98
N THR A 20 -0.58 13.23 -17.82
CA THR A 20 -1.03 14.09 -16.72
C THR A 20 0.11 14.44 -15.78
N PRO A 21 0.21 15.70 -15.35
CA PRO A 21 1.03 16.05 -14.20
C PRO A 21 0.43 15.44 -12.93
N LEU A 22 1.30 15.13 -11.96
CA LEU A 22 0.92 14.66 -10.64
C LEU A 22 1.55 15.57 -9.59
N TYR A 23 0.76 15.98 -8.62
CA TYR A 23 1.14 16.89 -7.53
C TYR A 23 1.13 16.17 -6.19
N ASP A 24 1.50 16.85 -5.11
CA ASP A 24 1.47 16.28 -3.76
C ASP A 24 0.07 15.76 -3.39
N ILE A 25 -0.95 16.47 -3.85
CA ILE A 25 -2.34 16.04 -3.79
C ILE A 25 -2.91 16.16 -5.19
N THR A 26 -3.38 15.05 -5.75
CA THR A 26 -4.00 15.00 -7.09
C THR A 26 -5.34 14.31 -6.98
N GLU A 27 -6.39 15.06 -7.24
CA GLU A 27 -7.74 14.51 -7.31
C GLU A 27 -8.04 13.96 -8.70
N ILE A 28 -8.48 12.70 -8.79
CA ILE A 28 -8.83 12.03 -10.05
C ILE A 28 -10.34 11.80 -10.05
N THR A 29 -11.06 12.63 -10.75
CA THR A 29 -12.53 12.58 -10.86
C THR A 29 -12.98 12.00 -12.20
N GLY A 30 -14.22 11.58 -12.28
CA GLY A 30 -14.84 11.08 -13.51
C GLY A 30 -15.80 9.92 -13.28
N GLY A 31 -16.66 9.65 -14.25
CA GLY A 31 -17.63 8.55 -14.23
C GLY A 31 -17.00 7.16 -14.10
N ASN A 32 -17.81 6.17 -13.75
CA ASN A 32 -17.36 4.77 -13.71
C ASN A 32 -16.85 4.33 -15.09
N THR A 33 -15.86 3.43 -15.09
CA THR A 33 -15.22 2.88 -16.30
C THR A 33 -14.39 3.87 -17.13
N LYS A 34 -14.24 5.14 -16.73
CA LYS A 34 -13.47 6.15 -17.49
C LYS A 34 -11.94 6.06 -17.32
N GLY A 35 -11.44 5.07 -16.60
CA GLY A 35 -9.99 4.80 -16.54
C GLY A 35 -9.27 5.33 -15.30
N LYS A 36 -9.98 5.84 -14.28
CA LYS A 36 -9.36 6.33 -13.03
C LYS A 36 -8.35 5.34 -12.43
N THR A 37 -8.79 4.11 -12.23
CA THR A 37 -7.92 3.05 -11.71
C THR A 37 -6.77 2.69 -12.67
N ASN A 38 -6.92 2.92 -13.98
CA ASN A 38 -5.86 2.64 -14.95
C ASN A 38 -4.65 3.56 -14.77
N ILE A 39 -4.83 4.75 -14.20
CA ILE A 39 -3.73 5.66 -13.83
C ILE A 39 -2.83 4.99 -12.78
N LEU A 40 -3.41 4.43 -11.71
CA LEU A 40 -2.66 3.68 -10.70
C LEU A 40 -2.01 2.42 -11.28
N TYR A 41 -2.73 1.69 -12.14
CA TYR A 41 -2.17 0.55 -12.87
C TYR A 41 -0.96 0.96 -13.71
N SER A 42 -1.01 2.10 -14.39
CA SER A 42 0.10 2.59 -15.22
C SER A 42 1.33 2.90 -14.37
N ILE A 43 1.15 3.58 -13.25
CA ILE A 43 2.24 3.91 -12.32
C ILE A 43 2.94 2.62 -11.83
N ILE A 44 2.16 1.66 -11.33
CA ILE A 44 2.71 0.40 -10.83
C ILE A 44 3.39 -0.39 -11.96
N TRP A 45 2.75 -0.44 -13.12
CA TRP A 45 3.33 -1.16 -14.25
C TRP A 45 4.66 -0.55 -14.71
N VAL A 46 4.75 0.76 -14.83
CA VAL A 46 6.01 1.41 -15.24
C VAL A 46 7.10 1.14 -14.21
N PHE A 47 6.79 1.23 -12.91
CA PHE A 47 7.77 1.01 -11.85
C PHE A 47 8.14 -0.47 -11.66
N LEU A 48 7.14 -1.34 -11.52
CA LEU A 48 7.34 -2.73 -11.12
C LEU A 48 7.22 -3.74 -12.26
N GLY A 49 6.63 -3.35 -13.40
CA GLY A 49 6.32 -4.28 -14.48
C GLY A 49 5.15 -5.22 -14.21
N THR A 50 4.34 -4.96 -13.16
CA THR A 50 3.27 -5.81 -12.68
C THR A 50 1.92 -5.09 -12.66
N ASN A 51 0.86 -5.83 -12.35
CA ASN A 51 -0.45 -5.25 -12.05
C ASN A 51 -0.53 -4.76 -10.59
N LEU A 52 -1.72 -4.30 -10.15
CA LEU A 52 -1.98 -3.85 -8.78
C LEU A 52 -1.88 -4.96 -7.72
N THR A 53 -1.92 -6.23 -8.12
CA THR A 53 -1.75 -7.39 -7.24
C THR A 53 -0.32 -7.94 -7.22
N GLY A 54 0.58 -7.33 -8.00
CA GLY A 54 1.97 -7.74 -8.08
C GLY A 54 2.26 -8.83 -9.10
N ASP A 55 1.26 -9.24 -9.92
CA ASP A 55 1.41 -10.30 -10.92
C ASP A 55 1.93 -9.73 -12.25
N GLU A 56 2.85 -10.45 -12.88
CA GLU A 56 3.45 -10.08 -14.16
C GLU A 56 2.60 -10.54 -15.37
N LYS A 57 1.68 -11.48 -15.14
CA LYS A 57 0.94 -12.20 -16.18
C LYS A 57 -0.21 -11.44 -16.80
N SER A 58 -0.64 -10.34 -16.23
CA SER A 58 -1.82 -9.67 -16.77
C SER A 58 -1.52 -9.01 -18.11
N CYS A 59 -2.39 -9.22 -19.06
CA CYS A 59 -2.40 -8.54 -20.35
C CYS A 59 -2.69 -7.06 -20.10
N LEU A 60 -1.64 -6.27 -19.96
CA LEU A 60 -1.73 -4.82 -19.66
C LEU A 60 -1.76 -4.00 -20.96
N ILE A 61 -1.44 -4.63 -22.10
CA ILE A 61 -1.48 -4.01 -23.42
C ILE A 61 -2.94 -3.87 -23.87
N ASN A 62 -3.29 -2.72 -24.42
CA ASN A 62 -4.60 -2.49 -25.00
C ASN A 62 -4.86 -3.50 -26.13
N ILE A 63 -6.08 -3.98 -26.25
CA ILE A 63 -6.44 -5.02 -27.23
C ILE A 63 -6.16 -4.57 -28.67
N ASN A 64 -6.31 -3.29 -28.96
CA ASN A 64 -6.11 -2.69 -30.28
C ASN A 64 -4.65 -2.25 -30.53
N CYS A 65 -3.73 -2.48 -29.59
CA CYS A 65 -2.35 -2.05 -29.70
C CYS A 65 -1.40 -3.25 -29.70
N GLU A 66 -0.28 -3.10 -30.40
CA GLU A 66 0.80 -4.10 -30.45
C GLU A 66 1.79 -3.93 -29.30
N SER A 67 1.86 -2.74 -28.73
CA SER A 67 2.75 -2.44 -27.62
C SER A 67 2.11 -1.48 -26.61
N SER A 68 2.66 -1.45 -25.40
CA SER A 68 2.37 -0.46 -24.40
C SER A 68 3.62 0.34 -24.09
N TYR A 69 3.47 1.65 -23.96
CA TYR A 69 4.48 2.60 -23.53
C TYR A 69 4.03 3.25 -22.23
N GLY A 70 4.93 3.38 -21.29
CA GLY A 70 4.72 4.13 -20.06
C GLY A 70 5.97 4.92 -19.69
N GLU A 71 5.77 6.15 -19.24
CA GLU A 71 6.81 7.07 -18.78
C GLU A 71 6.38 7.71 -17.48
N LEU A 72 7.28 7.71 -16.51
CA LEU A 72 7.10 8.36 -15.22
C LEU A 72 8.25 9.33 -14.98
N HIS A 73 7.92 10.57 -14.56
CA HIS A 73 8.91 11.45 -13.98
C HIS A 73 8.72 11.42 -12.46
N PHE A 74 9.79 11.24 -11.73
CA PHE A 74 9.77 11.22 -10.28
C PHE A 74 11.01 11.83 -9.66
N THR A 75 10.86 12.31 -8.43
CA THR A 75 11.97 12.82 -7.62
C THR A 75 12.28 11.78 -6.54
N ASP A 76 13.55 11.40 -6.40
CA ASP A 76 14.01 10.46 -5.38
C ASP A 76 14.07 11.10 -3.97
N ASN A 77 14.44 10.33 -2.95
CA ASN A 77 14.58 10.83 -1.59
C ASN A 77 15.74 11.80 -1.38
N ALA A 78 16.68 11.86 -2.35
CA ALA A 78 17.78 12.83 -2.38
C ALA A 78 17.46 14.10 -3.16
N GLY A 79 16.22 14.25 -3.66
CA GLY A 79 15.77 15.42 -4.43
C GLY A 79 16.17 15.39 -5.90
N ARG A 80 16.69 14.29 -6.43
CA ARG A 80 17.10 14.15 -7.83
C ARG A 80 15.91 13.75 -8.69
N ASN A 81 15.80 14.38 -9.86
CA ASN A 81 14.75 14.07 -10.82
C ASN A 81 15.18 12.92 -11.74
N HIS A 82 14.25 12.02 -12.01
CA HIS A 82 14.45 10.84 -12.85
C HIS A 82 13.31 10.68 -13.84
N ILE A 83 13.65 10.10 -15.01
CA ILE A 83 12.68 9.70 -16.05
C ILE A 83 12.79 8.19 -16.23
N LEU A 84 11.72 7.49 -15.93
CA LEU A 84 11.62 6.04 -16.10
C LEU A 84 10.68 5.72 -17.25
N ILE A 85 11.18 4.97 -18.24
CA ILE A 85 10.42 4.52 -19.39
C ILE A 85 10.35 3.01 -19.43
N ARG A 86 9.13 2.48 -19.62
CA ARG A 86 8.88 1.06 -19.87
C ARG A 86 8.09 0.88 -21.16
N VAL A 87 8.57 -0.03 -21.99
CA VAL A 87 7.85 -0.50 -23.18
C VAL A 87 7.65 -2.00 -23.07
N LYS A 88 6.48 -2.50 -23.43
CA LYS A 88 6.19 -3.92 -23.56
C LYS A 88 5.57 -4.17 -24.92
N ASP A 89 6.19 -5.07 -25.67
CA ASP A 89 5.67 -5.56 -26.94
C ASP A 89 4.80 -6.80 -26.71
N LYS A 90 3.73 -6.93 -27.48
CA LYS A 90 2.76 -8.01 -27.36
C LYS A 90 3.30 -9.34 -27.91
N TYR A 91 4.09 -9.29 -28.95
CA TYR A 91 4.52 -10.44 -29.71
C TYR A 91 6.00 -10.75 -29.56
N ASN A 92 6.83 -9.75 -29.26
CA ASN A 92 8.28 -9.91 -29.20
C ASN A 92 8.89 -9.34 -27.91
N SER A 93 9.20 -10.22 -26.97
CA SER A 93 9.82 -9.81 -25.69
C SER A 93 11.20 -9.14 -25.85
N LYS A 94 11.90 -9.32 -26.98
CA LYS A 94 13.16 -8.64 -27.27
C LYS A 94 12.98 -7.13 -27.46
N ASN A 95 11.78 -6.70 -27.81
CA ASN A 95 11.42 -5.30 -27.96
C ASN A 95 11.01 -4.64 -26.62
N ASN A 96 10.99 -5.41 -25.53
CA ASN A 96 10.73 -4.83 -24.22
C ASN A 96 11.89 -3.91 -23.80
N ILE A 97 11.53 -2.73 -23.32
CA ILE A 97 12.49 -1.71 -22.94
C ILE A 97 12.23 -1.29 -21.49
N LEU A 98 13.30 -1.11 -20.74
CA LEU A 98 13.27 -0.47 -19.43
C LEU A 98 14.46 0.49 -19.37
N LYS A 99 14.17 1.79 -19.31
CA LYS A 99 15.20 2.85 -19.28
C LYS A 99 14.97 3.77 -18.09
N LEU A 100 16.07 4.12 -17.43
CA LEU A 100 16.13 5.16 -16.43
C LEU A 100 17.13 6.22 -16.90
N ASP A 101 16.68 7.47 -17.00
CA ASP A 101 17.48 8.60 -17.45
C ASP A 101 18.19 8.34 -18.79
N GLY A 102 17.47 7.71 -19.72
CA GLY A 102 17.96 7.35 -21.05
C GLY A 102 18.82 6.08 -21.13
N LYS A 103 19.23 5.48 -19.99
CA LYS A 103 20.06 4.27 -19.95
C LYS A 103 19.20 3.03 -19.74
N ASN A 104 19.54 1.92 -20.42
CA ASN A 104 18.90 0.64 -20.14
C ASN A 104 19.24 0.19 -18.72
N VAL A 105 18.22 -0.25 -18.00
CA VAL A 105 18.35 -0.76 -16.62
C VAL A 105 17.58 -2.05 -16.46
N THR A 106 17.92 -2.80 -15.42
CA THR A 106 17.19 -4.00 -15.00
C THR A 106 16.14 -3.66 -13.95
N GLN A 107 15.17 -4.56 -13.75
CA GLN A 107 14.19 -4.39 -12.67
C GLN A 107 14.85 -4.37 -11.29
N MET A 108 15.98 -5.08 -11.12
CA MET A 108 16.74 -5.11 -9.87
C MET A 108 17.33 -3.74 -9.52
N GLU A 109 17.85 -3.00 -10.51
CA GLU A 109 18.41 -1.66 -10.28
C GLU A 109 17.36 -0.66 -9.78
N LEU A 110 16.09 -0.85 -10.15
CA LEU A 110 14.99 0.00 -9.66
C LEU A 110 14.64 -0.27 -8.18
N THR A 111 15.06 -1.39 -7.60
CA THR A 111 14.75 -1.68 -6.18
C THR A 111 15.33 -0.66 -5.22
N SER A 112 16.41 0.03 -5.61
CA SER A 112 17.01 1.11 -4.83
C SER A 112 16.03 2.27 -4.54
N PHE A 113 15.02 2.48 -5.39
CA PHE A 113 14.03 3.55 -5.23
C PHE A 113 12.85 3.17 -4.35
N TYR A 114 12.43 1.90 -4.34
CA TYR A 114 11.24 1.46 -3.57
C TYR A 114 11.55 0.42 -2.48
N LYS A 115 12.82 -0.06 -2.41
CA LYS A 115 13.34 -1.02 -1.42
C LYS A 115 12.55 -2.35 -1.35
N ASP A 116 11.26 -2.30 -1.11
CA ASP A 116 10.39 -3.45 -0.98
C ASP A 116 9.17 -3.35 -1.90
N LYS A 117 9.03 -4.34 -2.81
CA LYS A 117 7.91 -4.42 -3.75
C LYS A 117 6.56 -4.54 -3.07
N LYS A 118 6.47 -5.34 -1.99
CA LYS A 118 5.21 -5.56 -1.26
C LYS A 118 4.76 -4.29 -0.56
N LEU A 119 5.68 -3.58 0.08
CA LEU A 119 5.40 -2.30 0.70
C LEU A 119 4.96 -1.25 -0.32
N PHE A 120 5.69 -1.13 -1.43
CA PHE A 120 5.36 -0.19 -2.49
C PHE A 120 3.94 -0.43 -3.03
N LEU A 121 3.58 -1.70 -3.27
CA LEU A 121 2.23 -2.07 -3.68
C LEU A 121 1.18 -1.73 -2.61
N ALA A 122 1.47 -1.98 -1.34
CA ALA A 122 0.55 -1.70 -0.24
C ALA A 122 0.28 -0.20 -0.06
N ILE A 123 1.31 0.64 -0.28
CA ILE A 123 1.19 2.11 -0.21
C ILE A 123 0.34 2.65 -1.37
N ILE A 124 0.59 2.19 -2.60
CA ILE A 124 -0.11 2.69 -3.77
C ILE A 124 -1.53 2.10 -3.90
N ASN A 125 -1.71 0.86 -3.48
CA ASN A 125 -2.99 0.16 -3.54
C ASN A 125 -3.37 -0.40 -2.17
N PRO A 126 -4.15 0.32 -1.36
CA PRO A 126 -4.59 -0.16 -0.05
C PRO A 126 -5.30 -1.52 -0.12
N LEU A 127 -6.03 -1.80 -1.20
CA LEU A 127 -6.69 -3.10 -1.39
C LEU A 127 -5.70 -4.26 -1.53
N TYR A 128 -4.46 -3.99 -1.96
CA TYR A 128 -3.42 -5.02 -1.99
C TYR A 128 -3.12 -5.55 -0.58
N PHE A 129 -2.94 -4.65 0.38
CA PHE A 129 -2.73 -5.02 1.78
C PHE A 129 -3.92 -5.80 2.34
N LEU A 130 -5.14 -5.29 2.15
CA LEU A 130 -6.36 -5.92 2.62
C LEU A 130 -6.65 -7.28 1.98
N SER A 131 -6.16 -7.53 0.76
CA SER A 131 -6.32 -8.83 0.07
C SER A 131 -5.37 -9.92 0.56
N LYS A 132 -4.38 -9.58 1.39
CA LYS A 132 -3.40 -10.53 1.91
C LYS A 132 -3.97 -11.30 3.11
N LYS A 133 -3.44 -12.52 3.32
CA LYS A 133 -3.77 -13.30 4.51
C LYS A 133 -3.25 -12.58 5.77
N PRO A 134 -3.91 -12.74 6.92
CA PRO A 134 -3.50 -12.07 8.17
C PRO A 134 -2.01 -12.24 8.52
N ALA A 135 -1.45 -13.42 8.29
CA ALA A 135 -0.03 -13.68 8.52
C ALA A 135 0.89 -12.85 7.61
N GLU A 136 0.53 -12.66 6.32
CA GLU A 136 1.29 -11.83 5.39
C GLU A 136 1.13 -10.34 5.70
N GLN A 137 -0.05 -9.92 6.18
CA GLN A 137 -0.28 -8.55 6.64
C GLN A 137 0.60 -8.26 7.87
N LYS A 138 0.62 -9.19 8.83
CA LYS A 138 1.46 -9.08 10.02
C LYS A 138 2.94 -8.99 9.65
N GLU A 139 3.45 -9.89 8.80
CA GLU A 139 4.85 -9.87 8.33
C GLU A 139 5.22 -8.51 7.71
N LEU A 140 4.31 -7.94 6.92
CA LEU A 140 4.53 -6.65 6.28
C LEU A 140 4.61 -5.50 7.29
N VAL A 141 3.75 -5.51 8.30
CA VAL A 141 3.73 -4.52 9.37
C VAL A 141 4.94 -4.67 10.27
N ASP A 142 5.22 -5.88 10.75
CA ASP A 142 6.33 -6.17 11.66
C ASP A 142 7.68 -5.76 11.06
N LYS A 143 7.85 -5.97 9.75
CA LYS A 143 9.08 -5.58 9.04
C LYS A 143 9.39 -4.08 9.11
N TYR A 144 8.37 -3.24 9.22
CA TYR A 144 8.52 -1.76 9.23
C TYR A 144 8.31 -1.12 10.61
N LEU A 145 7.71 -1.87 11.53
CA LEU A 145 7.53 -1.44 12.92
C LEU A 145 8.54 -2.09 13.89
N SER A 146 9.40 -2.99 13.39
CA SER A 146 10.34 -3.75 14.22
C SER A 146 11.34 -2.91 15.01
N ASP A 147 11.55 -1.65 14.59
CA ASP A 147 12.48 -0.73 15.26
C ASP A 147 11.81 0.13 16.33
N ILE A 148 10.48 0.03 16.49
CA ILE A 148 9.73 0.79 17.50
C ILE A 148 9.42 -0.15 18.67
N SER A 149 9.97 0.14 19.83
CA SER A 149 9.68 -0.68 21.02
C SER A 149 8.21 -0.53 21.44
N PRO A 150 7.59 -1.58 22.03
CA PRO A 150 6.24 -1.46 22.59
C PRO A 150 6.09 -0.29 23.57
N LYS A 151 7.14 0.00 24.32
CA LYS A 151 7.19 1.13 25.26
C LYS A 151 7.10 2.47 24.53
N GLU A 152 7.84 2.68 23.45
CA GLU A 152 7.79 3.91 22.66
C GLU A 152 6.39 4.14 22.09
N ILE A 153 5.70 3.09 21.62
CA ILE A 153 4.31 3.19 21.15
C ILE A 153 3.38 3.58 22.30
N PHE A 154 3.51 2.92 23.45
CA PHE A 154 2.69 3.22 24.63
C PHE A 154 2.89 4.66 25.12
N ASP A 155 4.13 5.15 25.10
CA ASP A 155 4.49 6.50 25.51
C ASP A 155 3.95 7.60 24.57
N THR A 156 3.60 7.26 23.32
CA THR A 156 2.94 8.20 22.38
C THR A 156 1.47 8.42 22.67
N LEU A 157 0.82 7.53 23.45
CA LEU A 157 -0.58 7.62 23.81
C LEU A 157 -0.77 8.67 24.92
N ASP A 158 -1.91 9.36 24.91
CA ASP A 158 -2.25 10.23 26.02
C ASP A 158 -2.56 9.44 27.31
N LYS A 159 -2.49 10.12 28.45
CA LYS A 159 -2.69 9.46 29.76
C LYS A 159 -4.06 8.77 29.91
N THR A 160 -5.08 9.28 29.23
CA THR A 160 -6.43 8.70 29.26
C THR A 160 -6.46 7.40 28.48
N GLN A 161 -5.84 7.40 27.30
CA GLN A 161 -5.70 6.21 26.45
C GLN A 161 -4.86 5.15 27.16
N GLN A 162 -3.69 5.53 27.72
CA GLN A 162 -2.85 4.62 28.50
C GLN A 162 -3.63 3.97 29.65
N LYS A 163 -4.39 4.76 30.40
CA LYS A 163 -5.22 4.26 31.51
C LYS A 163 -6.32 3.33 31.02
N MET A 164 -7.08 3.71 30.00
CA MET A 164 -8.14 2.88 29.41
C MET A 164 -7.62 1.51 28.96
N LEU A 165 -6.43 1.49 28.36
CA LEU A 165 -5.81 0.25 27.89
C LEU A 165 -5.40 -0.66 29.05
N LEU A 166 -4.75 -0.09 30.05
CA LEU A 166 -4.37 -0.85 31.27
C LEU A 166 -5.60 -1.37 32.00
N ASP A 167 -6.64 -0.56 32.16
CA ASP A 167 -7.89 -0.95 32.82
C ASP A 167 -8.64 -2.06 32.06
N LYS A 168 -8.67 -2.00 30.72
CA LYS A 168 -9.38 -2.94 29.87
C LYS A 168 -8.70 -4.32 29.79
N TYR A 169 -7.38 -4.34 29.68
CA TYR A 169 -6.65 -5.58 29.38
C TYR A 169 -5.98 -6.23 30.58
N TYR A 170 -5.61 -5.47 31.59
CA TYR A 170 -4.91 -5.98 32.78
C TYR A 170 -5.70 -5.87 34.08
N LYS A 171 -7.00 -5.51 34.02
CA LYS A 171 -7.87 -5.41 35.19
C LYS A 171 -7.20 -4.72 36.41
N GLN A 172 -6.46 -3.67 36.14
CA GLN A 172 -5.80 -2.79 37.16
C GLN A 172 -4.67 -3.44 37.96
N THR A 173 -4.16 -4.60 37.60
CA THR A 173 -3.20 -5.34 38.45
C THR A 173 -1.73 -5.00 38.20
N LYS A 174 -1.38 -4.49 37.02
CA LYS A 174 0.02 -4.16 36.69
C LYS A 174 0.14 -2.84 35.95
N LYS A 175 1.22 -2.09 36.20
CA LYS A 175 1.62 -0.98 35.34
C LYS A 175 2.29 -1.53 34.07
N PHE A 176 2.23 -0.78 32.97
CA PHE A 176 2.83 -1.21 31.71
C PHE A 176 4.33 -1.56 31.84
N ASP A 177 5.07 -0.76 32.62
CA ASP A 177 6.51 -0.97 32.86
C ASP A 177 6.82 -2.23 33.72
N GLU A 178 5.82 -2.82 34.37
CA GLU A 178 5.95 -4.04 35.18
C GLU A 178 5.67 -5.31 34.34
N LEU A 179 5.29 -5.14 33.06
CA LEU A 179 5.07 -6.23 32.12
C LEU A 179 6.40 -6.68 31.52
N SER A 180 6.52 -7.99 31.25
CA SER A 180 7.61 -8.51 30.44
C SER A 180 7.55 -7.96 29.02
N GLU A 181 8.66 -7.94 28.28
CA GLU A 181 8.71 -7.49 26.88
C GLU A 181 7.69 -8.20 25.99
N LYS A 182 7.45 -9.49 26.23
CA LYS A 182 6.47 -10.29 25.52
C LYS A 182 5.05 -9.81 25.81
N GLU A 183 4.71 -9.60 27.09
CA GLU A 183 3.40 -9.07 27.50
C GLU A 183 3.18 -7.65 26.98
N GLN A 184 4.23 -6.80 26.97
CA GLN A 184 4.19 -5.45 26.39
C GLN A 184 3.89 -5.52 24.87
N ALA A 185 4.56 -6.41 24.14
CA ALA A 185 4.34 -6.61 22.70
C ALA A 185 2.92 -7.13 22.41
N GLU A 186 2.42 -8.11 23.16
CA GLU A 186 1.06 -8.62 23.03
C GLU A 186 0.02 -7.54 23.34
N PHE A 187 0.25 -6.74 24.39
CA PHE A 187 -0.60 -5.62 24.76
C PHE A 187 -0.69 -4.57 23.65
N ILE A 188 0.44 -4.17 23.05
CA ILE A 188 0.45 -3.20 21.97
C ILE A 188 -0.23 -3.75 20.71
N ASN A 189 0.02 -5.00 20.36
CA ASN A 189 -0.60 -5.64 19.18
C ASN A 189 -2.12 -5.70 19.30
N LEU A 190 -2.65 -6.09 20.45
CA LEU A 190 -4.09 -6.10 20.73
C LEU A 190 -4.68 -4.68 20.70
N THR A 191 -3.94 -3.72 21.20
CA THR A 191 -4.34 -2.30 21.23
C THR A 191 -4.41 -1.71 19.84
N MET A 192 -3.36 -1.88 19.05
CA MET A 192 -3.33 -1.39 17.66
C MET A 192 -4.46 -1.99 16.83
N PHE A 193 -4.73 -3.28 17.01
CA PHE A 193 -5.84 -3.94 16.32
C PHE A 193 -7.20 -3.34 16.72
N ASN A 194 -7.43 -3.09 18.01
CA ASN A 194 -8.69 -2.52 18.48
C ASN A 194 -8.84 -1.03 18.10
N ILE A 195 -7.75 -0.24 18.14
CA ILE A 195 -7.77 1.15 17.65
C ILE A 195 -8.10 1.17 16.15
N PHE A 196 -7.54 0.24 15.39
CA PHE A 196 -7.82 0.13 13.95
C PHE A 196 -9.29 -0.24 13.68
N LEU A 197 -9.86 -1.16 14.47
CA LEU A 197 -11.28 -1.50 14.41
C LEU A 197 -12.17 -0.33 14.80
N ASP A 198 -11.81 0.42 15.83
CA ASP A 198 -12.57 1.60 16.29
C ASP A 198 -12.51 2.73 15.25
N ILE A 199 -11.38 2.99 14.63
CA ILE A 199 -11.25 3.95 13.52
C ILE A 199 -12.05 3.50 12.30
N ALA A 200 -11.98 2.21 11.95
CA ALA A 200 -12.76 1.66 10.86
C ALA A 200 -14.27 1.77 11.14
N TYR A 201 -14.70 1.45 12.37
CA TYR A 201 -16.08 1.58 12.81
C TYR A 201 -16.55 3.05 12.79
N PHE A 202 -15.70 3.99 13.23
CA PHE A 202 -16.06 5.42 13.26
C PHE A 202 -16.30 5.99 11.87
N ASN A 203 -15.61 5.47 10.85
CA ASN A 203 -15.74 5.90 9.46
C ASN A 203 -16.87 5.20 8.68
N LEU A 204 -17.63 4.28 9.31
CA LEU A 204 -18.78 3.64 8.68
C LEU A 204 -20.01 4.55 8.69
N SER A 205 -20.88 4.36 7.71
CA SER A 205 -22.19 4.98 7.71
C SER A 205 -23.05 4.46 8.89
N ASP A 206 -24.06 5.23 9.31
CA ASP A 206 -24.95 4.80 10.40
C ASP A 206 -25.75 3.54 10.05
N GLU A 207 -25.98 3.28 8.76
CA GLU A 207 -26.60 2.04 8.28
C GLU A 207 -25.65 0.84 8.44
N ASP A 208 -24.38 0.98 8.04
CA ASP A 208 -23.37 -0.07 8.17
C ASP A 208 -23.07 -0.39 9.65
N LYS A 209 -23.09 0.62 10.52
CA LYS A 209 -22.94 0.43 11.98
C LYS A 209 -24.06 -0.43 12.55
N LYS A 210 -25.31 -0.19 12.17
CA LYS A 210 -26.46 -1.00 12.62
C LYS A 210 -26.37 -2.44 12.14
N ILE A 211 -25.90 -2.67 10.92
CA ILE A 211 -25.67 -4.02 10.38
C ILE A 211 -24.61 -4.75 11.21
N LEU A 212 -23.49 -4.10 11.52
CA LEU A 212 -22.43 -4.67 12.35
C LEU A 212 -22.85 -4.94 13.79
N GLU A 213 -23.67 -4.09 14.38
CA GLU A 213 -24.23 -4.29 15.74
C GLU A 213 -25.20 -5.48 15.81
N GLY A 214 -25.87 -5.80 14.69
CA GLY A 214 -26.77 -6.95 14.56
C GLY A 214 -26.07 -8.27 14.24
N MET A 215 -24.79 -8.28 13.91
CA MET A 215 -24.04 -9.51 13.64
C MET A 215 -23.64 -10.21 14.95
N PRO A 216 -23.77 -11.55 15.02
CA PRO A 216 -23.25 -12.30 16.17
C PRO A 216 -21.75 -12.06 16.27
N ARG A 217 -21.30 -11.54 17.41
CA ARG A 217 -19.87 -11.34 17.70
C ARG A 217 -19.27 -12.66 18.15
N ASP A 218 -19.07 -13.58 17.23
CA ASP A 218 -18.16 -14.70 17.44
C ASP A 218 -16.72 -14.17 17.34
N ILE A 219 -16.31 -13.48 18.39
CA ILE A 219 -14.90 -13.21 18.63
C ILE A 219 -14.31 -14.56 19.05
N PRO A 220 -13.36 -15.14 18.29
CA PRO A 220 -12.66 -16.32 18.76
C PRO A 220 -11.97 -15.93 20.08
N THR A 221 -12.48 -16.43 21.19
CA THR A 221 -11.76 -16.40 22.46
C THR A 221 -10.60 -17.38 22.30
N TYR A 222 -9.42 -16.86 21.94
CA TYR A 222 -8.21 -17.64 22.06
C TYR A 222 -7.93 -17.82 23.54
N ASN A 223 -8.28 -19.01 24.05
CA ASN A 223 -7.75 -19.50 25.32
C ASN A 223 -6.27 -19.84 25.07
N PHE A 224 -5.39 -19.05 25.63
CA PHE A 224 -3.96 -19.33 25.73
C PHE A 224 -3.68 -20.21 26.94
#